data_42e39bdc9902fe093cc79c9e83c6c115
#
_entry.id   42e39bdc9902fe093cc79c9e83c6c115
#
_cell.length_a   1.000
_cell.length_b   1.000
_cell.length_c   1.000
_cell.angle_alpha   90.00
_cell.angle_beta   90.00
_cell.angle_gamma   90.00
#
_symmetry.space_group_name_H-M   'P 1'
#
loop_
_entity.id
_entity.type
_entity.pdbx_description
1 polymer ?
#
loop_
_entity_poly.entity_id
_entity_poly.type
_entity_poly.pdbx_seq_one_letter_code
_entity_poly.pdbx_strand_id
1 'polypeptide(L)'
;YMPGTDQEWSGIIRHGAKLLHAYSEATVPKITVVTRKAYGGAYIGMCCKQLGADYVMAWPTAQIAVMGADGACNIIYRSEIAAAADPAARRTELIAGYEEQFNNPYFAASLGAIDEVILPSHTRRRIIAVLDAMRDKKEARRVKKHNNIPL
;
A
#
# COMPACT_ATOMS: atom_id res chain seq x y z
N TYR A 1 5.76 6.95 6.01
CA TYR A 1 5.35 7.76 4.86
C TYR A 1 4.03 8.46 5.20
N MET A 2 4.08 9.70 5.63
CA MET A 2 2.91 10.43 6.10
C MET A 2 2.42 11.44 5.05
N PRO A 3 1.11 11.50 4.78
CA PRO A 3 0.52 12.55 3.94
C PRO A 3 0.33 13.84 4.74
N GLY A 4 0.06 14.92 4.04
CA GLY A 4 -0.32 16.21 4.63
C GLY A 4 0.44 17.38 4.01
N THR A 5 -0.13 18.57 4.12
CA THR A 5 0.40 19.78 3.49
C THR A 5 1.84 20.07 3.93
N ASP A 6 2.13 19.96 5.22
CA ASP A 6 3.46 20.23 5.75
C ASP A 6 4.51 19.25 5.22
N GLN A 7 4.14 17.96 5.09
CA GLN A 7 4.99 16.94 4.51
C GLN A 7 5.22 17.17 3.01
N GLU A 8 4.18 17.60 2.30
CA GLU A 8 4.29 17.94 0.87
C GLU A 8 5.22 19.16 0.67
N TRP A 9 5.08 20.19 1.47
CA TRP A 9 5.97 21.35 1.45
C TRP A 9 7.41 21.00 1.85
N SER A 10 7.57 20.05 2.74
CA SER A 10 8.89 19.51 3.14
C SER A 10 9.49 18.55 2.10
N GLY A 11 8.79 18.30 0.98
CA GLY A 11 9.30 17.53 -0.16
C GLY A 11 9.06 16.02 -0.09
N ILE A 12 8.03 15.54 0.62
CA ILE A 12 7.72 14.12 0.72
C ILE A 12 7.51 13.46 -0.65
N ILE A 13 6.89 14.17 -1.61
CA ILE A 13 6.66 13.66 -2.97
C ILE A 13 8.00 13.43 -3.67
N ARG A 14 8.91 14.38 -3.58
CA ARG A 14 10.26 14.30 -4.15
C ARG A 14 11.09 13.18 -3.52
N HIS A 15 11.05 13.04 -2.20
CA HIS A 15 11.70 11.92 -1.50
C HIS A 15 11.05 10.59 -1.81
N GLY A 16 9.73 10.56 -1.97
CA GLY A 16 8.99 9.39 -2.44
C GLY A 16 9.42 8.94 -3.83
N ALA A 17 9.65 9.85 -4.75
CA ALA A 17 10.16 9.54 -6.08
C ALA A 17 11.54 8.85 -6.03
N LYS A 18 12.43 9.29 -5.13
CA LYS A 18 13.73 8.61 -4.91
C LYS A 18 13.55 7.19 -4.39
N LEU A 19 12.60 6.98 -3.48
CA LEU A 19 12.30 5.69 -2.90
C LEU A 19 11.73 4.74 -3.95
N LEU A 20 10.78 5.20 -4.77
CA LEU A 20 10.23 4.47 -5.91
C LEU A 20 11.33 4.00 -6.86
N HIS A 21 12.25 4.90 -7.23
CA HIS A 21 13.39 4.57 -8.08
C HIS A 21 14.28 3.52 -7.42
N ALA A 22 14.62 3.68 -6.14
CA ALA A 22 15.49 2.75 -5.43
C ALA A 22 14.89 1.34 -5.36
N TYR A 23 13.60 1.20 -5.07
CA TYR A 23 12.92 -0.09 -5.06
C TYR A 23 12.79 -0.72 -6.45
N SER A 24 12.53 0.10 -7.47
CA SER A 24 12.47 -0.40 -8.86
C SER A 24 13.81 -0.94 -9.34
N GLU A 25 14.92 -0.36 -8.86
CA GLU A 25 16.27 -0.73 -9.25
C GLU A 25 16.90 -1.84 -8.41
N ALA A 26 16.40 -2.05 -7.21
CA ALA A 26 16.96 -3.05 -6.30
C ALA A 26 16.80 -4.48 -6.89
N THR A 27 17.91 -5.21 -6.94
CA THR A 27 17.98 -6.59 -7.45
C THR A 27 17.95 -7.66 -6.37
N VAL A 28 18.00 -7.23 -5.11
CA VAL A 28 17.87 -8.12 -3.94
C VAL A 28 16.41 -8.55 -3.74
N PRO A 29 16.16 -9.62 -2.99
CA PRO A 29 14.80 -9.98 -2.59
C PRO A 29 14.09 -8.82 -1.89
N LYS A 30 12.89 -8.48 -2.35
CA LYS A 30 12.05 -7.41 -1.81
C LYS A 30 10.78 -8.02 -1.24
N ILE A 31 10.65 -7.97 0.09
CA ILE A 31 9.49 -8.49 0.81
C ILE A 31 8.79 -7.34 1.52
N THR A 32 7.50 -7.19 1.27
CA THR A 32 6.68 -6.17 1.94
C THR A 32 5.69 -6.83 2.88
N VAL A 33 5.59 -6.30 4.10
CA VAL A 33 4.59 -6.73 5.09
C VAL A 33 3.73 -5.54 5.48
N VAL A 34 2.46 -5.58 5.08
CA VAL A 34 1.48 -4.55 5.43
C VAL A 34 0.87 -4.89 6.79
N THR A 35 1.19 -4.10 7.80
CA THR A 35 0.75 -4.35 9.18
C THR A 35 -0.53 -3.60 9.54
N ARG A 36 -0.78 -2.46 8.88
CA ARG A 36 -1.94 -1.60 9.17
C ARG A 36 -2.36 -0.84 7.91
N LYS A 37 -2.23 0.48 7.88
CA LYS A 37 -2.69 1.35 6.78
C LYS A 37 -1.66 1.40 5.65
N ALA A 38 -2.10 1.14 4.44
CA ALA A 38 -1.32 1.27 3.21
C ALA A 38 -2.20 1.92 2.12
N TYR A 39 -2.15 3.24 2.04
CA TYR A 39 -3.04 4.02 1.17
C TYR A 39 -2.29 4.72 0.04
N GLY A 40 -2.84 4.63 -1.16
CA GLY A 40 -2.45 5.43 -2.33
C GLY A 40 -0.96 5.42 -2.62
N GLY A 41 -0.38 6.60 -2.82
CA GLY A 41 1.04 6.77 -3.14
C GLY A 41 1.99 6.26 -2.05
N ALA A 42 1.59 6.29 -0.78
CA ALA A 42 2.38 5.72 0.31
C ALA A 42 2.51 4.20 0.20
N TYR A 43 1.42 3.49 -0.15
CA TYR A 43 1.46 2.05 -0.43
C TYR A 43 2.41 1.74 -1.59
N ILE A 44 2.32 2.50 -2.67
CA ILE A 44 3.19 2.32 -3.83
C ILE A 44 4.65 2.59 -3.46
N GLY A 45 4.93 3.73 -2.82
CA GLY A 45 6.27 4.17 -2.43
C GLY A 45 7.00 3.23 -1.48
N MET A 46 6.27 2.48 -0.67
CA MET A 46 6.80 1.47 0.26
C MET A 46 6.97 0.08 -0.35
N CYS A 47 7.12 0.00 -1.67
CA CYS A 47 7.35 -1.22 -2.45
C CYS A 47 6.14 -2.16 -2.52
N CYS A 48 5.12 -1.73 -3.25
CA CYS A 48 3.98 -2.60 -3.57
C CYS A 48 4.35 -3.69 -4.59
N LYS A 49 3.43 -4.62 -4.81
CA LYS A 49 3.59 -5.70 -5.80
C LYS A 49 3.90 -5.17 -7.21
N GLN A 50 3.17 -4.15 -7.64
CA GLN A 50 3.28 -3.53 -8.95
C GLN A 50 4.61 -2.77 -9.14
N LEU A 51 5.24 -2.33 -8.06
CA LEU A 51 6.58 -1.72 -8.09
C LEU A 51 7.71 -2.76 -8.16
N GLY A 52 7.37 -4.05 -8.10
CA GLY A 52 8.33 -5.14 -8.19
C GLY A 52 8.74 -5.72 -6.84
N ALA A 53 7.89 -5.64 -5.80
CA ALA A 53 8.06 -6.49 -4.63
C ALA A 53 7.92 -7.96 -5.06
N ASP A 54 8.86 -8.80 -4.62
CA ASP A 54 8.84 -10.22 -4.94
C ASP A 54 7.72 -10.95 -4.20
N TYR A 55 7.51 -10.55 -2.94
CA TYR A 55 6.46 -11.11 -2.10
C TYR A 55 5.84 -10.06 -1.19
N VAL A 56 4.52 -9.96 -1.21
CA VAL A 56 3.77 -9.01 -0.41
C VAL A 56 2.81 -9.76 0.52
N MET A 57 2.95 -9.54 1.81
CA MET A 57 2.08 -10.11 2.83
C MET A 57 1.31 -9.01 3.54
N ALA A 58 0.15 -9.35 4.06
CA ALA A 58 -0.61 -8.45 4.92
C ALA A 58 -1.11 -9.16 6.18
N TRP A 59 -1.22 -8.43 7.27
CA TRP A 59 -1.95 -8.90 8.45
C TRP A 59 -3.46 -8.75 8.25
N PRO A 60 -4.30 -9.53 8.95
CA PRO A 60 -5.75 -9.42 8.83
C PRO A 60 -6.29 -8.02 9.17
N THR A 61 -5.56 -7.25 9.97
CA THR A 61 -5.87 -5.86 10.36
C THR A 61 -5.41 -4.82 9.34
N ALA A 62 -4.80 -5.23 8.24
CA ALA A 62 -4.31 -4.32 7.22
C ALA A 62 -5.48 -3.69 6.44
N GLN A 63 -5.30 -2.41 6.10
CA GLN A 63 -6.21 -1.65 5.23
C GLN A 63 -5.41 -1.21 4.01
N ILE A 64 -5.75 -1.75 2.85
CA ILE A 64 -5.06 -1.48 1.58
C ILE A 64 -6.06 -0.88 0.60
N ALA A 65 -5.90 0.39 0.25
CA ALA A 65 -6.82 1.10 -0.62
C ALA A 65 -6.17 2.33 -1.27
N VAL A 66 -6.88 2.96 -2.20
CA VAL A 66 -6.45 4.23 -2.79
C VAL A 66 -6.45 5.33 -1.74
N MET A 67 -7.47 5.36 -0.87
CA MET A 67 -7.60 6.31 0.24
C MET A 67 -8.41 5.68 1.38
N GLY A 68 -8.40 6.30 2.56
CA GLY A 68 -9.23 5.86 3.67
C GLY A 68 -10.73 6.00 3.37
N ALA A 69 -11.54 5.16 4.01
CA ALA A 69 -12.99 5.10 3.78
C ALA A 69 -13.69 6.44 3.97
N ASP A 70 -13.26 7.23 4.95
CA ASP A 70 -13.81 8.57 5.21
C ASP A 70 -13.68 9.49 3.98
N GLY A 71 -12.49 9.58 3.41
CA GLY A 71 -12.23 10.36 2.21
C GLY A 71 -12.99 9.83 0.99
N ALA A 72 -12.99 8.50 0.80
CA ALA A 72 -13.69 7.85 -0.30
C ALA A 72 -15.20 8.11 -0.25
N CYS A 73 -15.83 7.93 0.91
CA CYS A 73 -17.27 8.13 1.08
C CYS A 73 -17.68 9.59 0.87
N ASN A 74 -16.87 10.55 1.31
CA ASN A 74 -17.13 11.97 1.08
C ASN A 74 -17.09 12.35 -0.42
N ILE A 75 -16.38 11.59 -1.23
CA ILE A 75 -16.34 11.81 -2.69
C ILE A 75 -17.47 11.05 -3.39
N ILE A 76 -17.54 9.74 -3.14
CA ILE A 76 -18.43 8.81 -3.88
C ILE A 76 -19.89 9.05 -3.51
N TYR A 77 -20.17 9.22 -2.21
CA TYR A 77 -21.53 9.31 -1.67
C TYR A 77 -21.93 10.71 -1.25
N ARG A 78 -21.25 11.75 -1.74
CA ARG A 78 -21.48 13.15 -1.36
C ARG A 78 -22.94 13.57 -1.50
N SER A 79 -23.57 13.27 -2.62
CA SER A 79 -24.98 13.63 -2.89
C SER A 79 -25.96 12.84 -2.02
N GLU A 80 -25.68 11.58 -1.78
CA GLU A 80 -26.50 10.69 -0.94
C GLU A 80 -26.47 11.12 0.52
N ILE A 81 -25.27 11.45 1.02
CA ILE A 81 -25.11 11.96 2.40
C ILE A 81 -25.85 13.28 2.56
N ALA A 82 -25.73 14.20 1.60
CA ALA A 82 -26.39 15.50 1.68
C ALA A 82 -27.93 15.43 1.60
N ALA A 83 -28.48 14.41 0.95
CA ALA A 83 -29.93 14.21 0.80
C ALA A 83 -30.56 13.40 1.95
N ALA A 84 -29.76 12.83 2.85
CA ALA A 84 -30.26 12.00 3.94
C ALA A 84 -30.96 12.86 5.04
N ALA A 85 -31.95 12.28 5.67
CA ALA A 85 -32.64 12.93 6.81
C ALA A 85 -31.68 13.19 7.99
N ASP A 86 -30.71 12.28 8.21
CA ASP A 86 -29.59 12.45 9.11
C ASP A 86 -28.27 12.20 8.36
N PRO A 87 -27.63 13.25 7.86
CA PRO A 87 -26.37 13.12 7.10
C PRO A 87 -25.21 12.49 7.89
N ALA A 88 -25.16 12.72 9.22
CA ALA A 88 -24.09 12.21 10.05
C ALA A 88 -24.22 10.69 10.28
N ALA A 89 -25.43 10.23 10.58
CA ALA A 89 -25.72 8.81 10.72
C ALA A 89 -25.49 8.07 9.39
N ARG A 90 -25.98 8.60 8.27
CA ARG A 90 -25.79 8.00 6.95
C ARG A 90 -24.33 7.90 6.55
N ARG A 91 -23.55 8.96 6.80
CA ARG A 91 -22.12 8.96 6.57
C ARG A 91 -21.41 7.86 7.36
N THR A 92 -21.74 7.69 8.64
CA THR A 92 -21.13 6.65 9.48
C THR A 92 -21.43 5.25 8.96
N GLU A 93 -22.67 5.00 8.55
CA GLU A 93 -23.10 3.73 7.96
C GLU A 93 -22.35 3.42 6.66
N LEU A 94 -22.23 4.41 5.77
CA LEU A 94 -21.53 4.25 4.49
C LEU A 94 -20.03 4.00 4.68
N ILE A 95 -19.39 4.66 5.64
CA ILE A 95 -17.99 4.44 5.99
C ILE A 95 -17.78 3.00 6.46
N ALA A 96 -18.62 2.52 7.38
CA ALA A 96 -18.53 1.15 7.90
C ALA A 96 -18.69 0.11 6.78
N GLY A 97 -19.69 0.28 5.91
CA GLY A 97 -19.90 -0.60 4.75
C GLY A 97 -18.73 -0.58 3.76
N TYR A 98 -18.17 0.59 3.51
CA TYR A 98 -17.01 0.74 2.64
C TYR A 98 -15.75 0.08 3.22
N GLU A 99 -15.52 0.22 4.53
CA GLU A 99 -14.40 -0.43 5.21
C GLU A 99 -14.51 -1.95 5.14
N GLU A 100 -15.69 -2.50 5.41
CA GLU A 100 -15.92 -3.93 5.33
C GLU A 100 -15.70 -4.48 3.92
N GLN A 101 -16.16 -3.79 2.90
CA GLN A 101 -16.10 -4.27 1.53
C GLN A 101 -14.76 -4.07 0.87
N PHE A 102 -14.10 -2.91 1.04
CA PHE A 102 -12.95 -2.50 0.25
C PHE A 102 -11.66 -2.28 1.03
N ASN A 103 -11.74 -1.82 2.28
CA ASN A 103 -10.54 -1.47 3.04
C ASN A 103 -10.04 -2.66 3.88
N ASN A 104 -9.93 -3.82 3.28
CA ASN A 104 -9.44 -5.02 3.94
C ASN A 104 -8.40 -5.74 3.07
N PRO A 105 -7.54 -6.58 3.66
CA PRO A 105 -6.47 -7.25 2.92
C PRO A 105 -7.01 -8.34 1.98
N TYR A 106 -8.18 -8.88 2.23
CA TYR A 106 -8.76 -9.95 1.41
C TYR A 106 -9.22 -9.42 0.05
N PHE A 107 -9.79 -8.21 0.04
CA PHE A 107 -10.12 -7.54 -1.21
C PHE A 107 -8.85 -7.23 -2.03
N ALA A 108 -7.80 -6.73 -1.39
CA ALA A 108 -6.51 -6.51 -2.04
C ALA A 108 -5.88 -7.80 -2.59
N ALA A 109 -6.03 -8.92 -1.86
CA ALA A 109 -5.59 -10.24 -2.30
C ALA A 109 -6.36 -10.71 -3.54
N SER A 110 -7.68 -10.52 -3.58
CA SER A 110 -8.51 -10.91 -4.73
C SER A 110 -8.13 -10.16 -6.01
N LEU A 111 -7.56 -8.97 -5.89
CA LEU A 111 -7.04 -8.16 -7.00
C LEU A 111 -5.56 -8.47 -7.35
N GLY A 112 -4.92 -9.40 -6.63
CA GLY A 112 -3.50 -9.71 -6.82
C GLY A 112 -2.53 -8.62 -6.33
N ALA A 113 -2.98 -7.70 -5.49
CA ALA A 113 -2.14 -6.66 -4.91
C ALA A 113 -1.24 -7.18 -3.78
N ILE A 114 -1.62 -8.29 -3.15
CA ILE A 114 -0.82 -9.03 -2.17
C ILE A 114 -0.87 -10.52 -2.46
N ASP A 115 0.14 -11.24 -1.99
CA ASP A 115 0.29 -12.69 -2.22
C ASP A 115 -0.37 -13.52 -1.11
N GLU A 116 -0.37 -13.00 0.13
CA GLU A 116 -0.85 -13.78 1.27
C GLU A 116 -1.34 -12.88 2.42
N VAL A 117 -2.40 -13.31 3.10
CA VAL A 117 -2.81 -12.76 4.40
C VAL A 117 -2.33 -13.69 5.49
N ILE A 118 -1.50 -13.19 6.42
CA ILE A 118 -0.85 -13.98 7.45
C ILE A 118 -1.14 -13.44 8.86
N LEU A 119 -1.20 -14.34 9.84
CA LEU A 119 -1.24 -13.93 11.24
C LEU A 119 0.09 -13.27 11.65
N PRO A 120 0.08 -12.24 12.53
CA PRO A 120 1.29 -11.59 13.01
C PRO A 120 2.35 -12.56 13.55
N SER A 121 1.93 -13.61 14.26
CA SER A 121 2.81 -14.65 14.79
C SER A 121 3.55 -15.48 13.74
N HIS A 122 3.04 -15.52 12.50
CA HIS A 122 3.64 -16.25 11.39
C HIS A 122 4.66 -15.43 10.60
N THR A 123 4.72 -14.11 10.80
CA THR A 123 5.49 -13.17 9.97
C THR A 123 6.96 -13.59 9.85
N ARG A 124 7.65 -13.83 10.99
CA ARG A 124 9.07 -14.21 10.98
C ARG A 124 9.32 -15.49 10.18
N ARG A 125 8.54 -16.54 10.47
CA ARG A 125 8.69 -17.84 9.79
C ARG A 125 8.46 -17.72 8.29
N ARG A 126 7.45 -16.92 7.90
CA ARG A 126 7.12 -16.72 6.49
C ARG A 126 8.18 -15.94 5.75
N ILE A 127 8.73 -14.89 6.35
CA ILE A 127 9.86 -14.13 5.77
C ILE A 127 11.06 -15.06 5.53
N ILE A 128 11.41 -15.91 6.50
CA ILE A 128 12.53 -16.86 6.35
C ILE A 128 12.27 -17.79 5.16
N ALA A 129 11.09 -18.38 5.07
CA ALA A 129 10.74 -19.31 3.99
C ALA A 129 10.80 -18.61 2.60
N VAL A 130 10.30 -17.37 2.51
CA VAL A 130 10.35 -16.60 1.27
C VAL A 130 11.79 -16.24 0.88
N LEU A 131 12.62 -15.84 1.85
CA LEU A 131 14.05 -15.55 1.58
C LEU A 131 14.81 -16.81 1.16
N ASP A 132 14.51 -17.96 1.75
CA ASP A 132 15.10 -19.24 1.35
C ASP A 132 14.72 -19.60 -0.11
N ALA A 133 13.46 -19.42 -0.48
CA ALA A 133 13.01 -19.66 -1.84
C ALA A 133 13.65 -18.72 -2.86
N MET A 134 14.10 -17.53 -2.43
CA MET A 134 14.72 -16.52 -3.27
C MET A 134 16.25 -16.46 -3.15
N ARG A 135 16.87 -17.45 -2.52
CA ARG A 135 18.32 -17.48 -2.27
C ARG A 135 19.16 -17.25 -3.53
N ASP A 136 18.72 -17.80 -4.65
CA ASP A 136 19.41 -17.72 -5.93
C ASP A 136 18.84 -16.65 -6.87
N LYS A 137 18.05 -15.71 -6.35
CA LYS A 137 17.50 -14.62 -7.14
C LYS A 137 18.62 -13.85 -7.84
N LYS A 138 18.53 -13.77 -9.18
CA LYS A 138 19.43 -12.99 -10.01
C LYS A 138 18.62 -12.15 -10.99
N GLU A 139 18.87 -10.86 -11.01
CA GLU A 139 18.29 -9.93 -11.97
C GLU A 139 19.39 -9.23 -12.75
N ALA A 140 19.32 -9.26 -14.08
CA ALA A 140 20.20 -8.50 -14.93
C ALA A 140 19.77 -7.02 -14.96
N ARG A 141 20.70 -6.12 -14.67
CA ARG A 141 20.46 -4.68 -14.81
C ARG A 141 20.70 -4.22 -16.23
N ARG A 142 19.81 -3.37 -16.71
CA ARG A 142 20.07 -2.62 -17.94
C ARG A 142 21.06 -1.49 -17.67
N VAL A 143 21.98 -1.25 -18.59
CA VAL A 143 22.84 -0.06 -18.55
C VAL A 143 21.97 1.18 -18.66
N LYS A 144 22.14 2.13 -17.74
CA LYS A 144 21.38 3.37 -17.69
C LYS A 144 22.27 4.57 -17.92
N LYS A 145 21.72 5.59 -18.58
CA LYS A 145 22.41 6.86 -18.77
C LYS A 145 22.57 7.65 -17.46
N HIS A 146 21.57 7.56 -16.57
CA HIS A 146 21.52 8.24 -15.28
C HIS A 146 21.05 7.30 -14.18
N ASN A 147 21.50 7.56 -12.97
CA ASN A 147 21.05 6.89 -11.75
C ASN A 147 20.02 7.76 -10.99
N ASN A 148 19.61 7.32 -9.80
CA ASN A 148 18.75 8.09 -8.90
C ASN A 148 19.47 9.37 -8.47
N ILE A 149 19.08 10.49 -9.03
CA ILE A 149 19.66 11.78 -8.73
C ILE A 149 18.96 12.44 -7.54
N PRO A 150 19.69 13.18 -6.69
CA PRO A 150 19.08 14.06 -5.68
C PRO A 150 18.26 15.14 -6.37
N LEU A 151 17.01 15.25 -5.98
CA LEU A 151 16.08 16.28 -6.48
C LEU A 151 15.82 17.32 -5.40
#